data_1ac45fb216c6950b29256f1a7f46753b
#
_entry.id   1ac45fb216c6950b29256f1a7f46753b
#
_cell.length_a   1.000
_cell.length_b   1.000
_cell.length_c   1.000
_cell.angle_alpha   90.00
_cell.angle_beta   90.00
_cell.angle_gamma   90.00
#
_symmetry.space_group_name_H-M   'P 1'
#
loop_
_entity.id
_entity.type
_entity.pdbx_description
1 polymer ?
#
loop_
_entity_poly.entity_id
_entity_poly.type
_entity_poly.pdbx_seq_one_letter_code
_entity_poly.pdbx_strand_id
1 'polypeptide(L)'
;MTPGARNYAIVTAAYWGFTLTDGALRMLVLLHFYRLGYSPFTLAFLFLLYEAAGVVANLIGGWLATRYGITRMLAVGLITQIAGFMLLSMLQPGWTALMSVAWVVMAQGVCGVAKDLTKTASKSAIKVTAAAAKEESAGQLFRWVAWFTGSKNAMKG
;
A
#
# COMPACT_ATOMS: atom_id res chain seq x y z
N MET A 1 26.19 11.05 -0.68
CA MET A 1 25.01 10.56 -1.42
C MET A 1 24.48 11.70 -2.25
N THR A 2 24.29 11.49 -3.54
CA THR A 2 23.64 12.47 -4.42
C THR A 2 22.19 12.71 -3.96
N PRO A 3 21.63 13.91 -4.19
CA PRO A 3 20.22 14.19 -3.82
C PRO A 3 19.23 13.17 -4.40
N GLY A 4 19.48 12.67 -5.60
CA GLY A 4 18.68 11.63 -6.24
C GLY A 4 18.73 10.29 -5.50
N ALA A 5 19.91 9.84 -5.06
CA ALA A 5 20.07 8.59 -4.31
C ALA A 5 19.37 8.65 -2.94
N ARG A 6 19.41 9.82 -2.28
CA ARG A 6 18.70 10.03 -1.01
C ARG A 6 17.19 9.94 -1.19
N ASN A 7 16.63 10.61 -2.18
CA ASN A 7 15.20 10.56 -2.47
C ASN A 7 14.74 9.15 -2.85
N TYR A 8 15.53 8.44 -3.64
CA TYR A 8 15.27 7.03 -3.96
C TYR A 8 15.25 6.16 -2.70
N ALA A 9 16.23 6.29 -1.81
CA ALA A 9 16.28 5.52 -0.57
C ALA A 9 15.07 5.79 0.33
N ILE A 10 14.66 7.06 0.47
CA ILE A 10 13.48 7.45 1.28
C ILE A 10 12.20 6.84 0.69
N VAL A 11 11.97 6.95 -0.62
CA VAL A 11 10.78 6.38 -1.27
C VAL A 11 10.76 4.86 -1.15
N THR A 12 11.90 4.22 -1.31
CA THR A 12 12.03 2.75 -1.18
C THR A 12 11.75 2.31 0.26
N ALA A 13 12.32 2.97 1.26
CA ALA A 13 12.09 2.67 2.67
C ALA A 13 10.62 2.89 3.07
N ALA A 14 10.01 3.98 2.63
CA ALA A 14 8.58 4.24 2.86
C ALA A 14 7.69 3.15 2.23
N TYR A 15 8.03 2.71 1.03
CA TYR A 15 7.30 1.64 0.36
C TYR A 15 7.49 0.27 1.05
N TRP A 16 8.67 -0.02 1.56
CA TRP A 16 8.93 -1.24 2.34
C TRP A 16 8.13 -1.25 3.64
N GLY A 17 8.19 -0.15 4.41
CA GLY A 17 7.39 -0.01 5.62
C GLY A 17 5.91 -0.19 5.35
N PHE A 18 5.42 0.42 4.28
CA PHE A 18 4.03 0.26 3.85
C PHE A 18 3.69 -1.21 3.51
N THR A 19 4.52 -1.88 2.72
CA THR A 19 4.28 -3.28 2.30
C THR A 19 4.28 -4.23 3.48
N LEU A 20 5.17 -4.02 4.45
CA LEU A 20 5.26 -4.82 5.66
C LEU A 20 4.01 -4.65 6.53
N THR A 21 3.60 -3.41 6.79
CA THR A 21 2.42 -3.11 7.60
C THR A 21 1.12 -3.58 6.93
N ASP A 22 0.99 -3.44 5.62
CA ASP A 22 -0.16 -3.93 4.86
C ASP A 22 -0.25 -5.47 4.91
N GLY A 23 0.88 -6.17 4.75
CA GLY A 23 0.95 -7.63 4.88
C GLY A 23 0.59 -8.13 6.28
N ALA A 24 1.17 -7.49 7.31
CA ALA A 24 0.88 -7.83 8.71
C ALA A 24 -0.62 -7.61 9.05
N LEU A 25 -1.20 -6.51 8.58
CA LEU A 25 -2.61 -6.22 8.77
C LEU A 25 -3.52 -7.30 8.19
N ARG A 26 -3.25 -7.72 6.95
CA ARG A 26 -4.04 -8.77 6.30
C ARG A 26 -4.01 -10.07 7.10
N MET A 27 -2.83 -10.46 7.58
CA MET A 27 -2.67 -11.66 8.39
C MET A 27 -3.41 -11.54 9.73
N LEU A 28 -3.34 -10.39 10.40
CA LEU A 28 -4.07 -10.15 11.65
C LEU A 28 -5.59 -10.23 11.46
N VAL A 29 -6.12 -9.60 10.42
CA VAL A 29 -7.55 -9.64 10.09
C VAL A 29 -7.98 -11.08 9.78
N LEU A 30 -7.22 -11.80 8.95
CA LEU A 30 -7.51 -13.17 8.57
C LEU A 30 -7.52 -14.09 9.79
N LEU A 31 -6.50 -14.01 10.65
CA LEU A 31 -6.41 -14.83 11.87
C LEU A 31 -7.50 -14.49 12.88
N HIS A 32 -7.86 -13.21 13.02
CA HIS A 32 -8.91 -12.78 13.93
C HIS A 32 -10.26 -13.38 13.54
N PHE A 33 -10.68 -13.23 12.28
CA PHE A 33 -11.95 -13.79 11.82
C PHE A 33 -11.94 -15.31 11.69
N TYR A 34 -10.79 -15.92 11.36
CA TYR A 34 -10.66 -17.38 11.40
C TYR A 34 -10.89 -17.93 12.82
N ARG A 35 -10.33 -17.29 13.85
CA ARG A 35 -10.55 -17.65 15.25
C ARG A 35 -12.01 -17.46 15.71
N LEU A 36 -12.74 -16.55 15.11
CA LEU A 36 -14.18 -16.36 15.34
C LEU A 36 -15.05 -17.39 14.61
N GLY A 37 -14.44 -18.36 13.90
CA GLY A 37 -15.15 -19.45 13.23
C GLY A 37 -15.67 -19.11 11.83
N TYR A 38 -15.22 -18.00 11.23
CA TYR A 38 -15.60 -17.68 9.85
C TYR A 38 -14.95 -18.62 8.85
N SER A 39 -15.72 -19.05 7.84
CA SER A 39 -15.21 -19.94 6.81
C SER A 39 -14.15 -19.26 5.94
N PRO A 40 -13.19 -20.02 5.38
CA PRO A 40 -12.20 -19.48 4.44
C PRO A 40 -12.82 -18.74 3.25
N PHE A 41 -13.99 -19.20 2.79
CA PHE A 41 -14.73 -18.53 1.72
C PHE A 41 -15.23 -17.14 2.12
N THR A 42 -15.78 -16.98 3.31
CA THR A 42 -16.21 -15.69 3.84
C THR A 42 -15.01 -14.74 3.98
N LEU A 43 -13.87 -15.25 4.43
CA LEU A 43 -12.64 -14.48 4.56
C LEU A 43 -12.13 -13.99 3.18
N ALA A 44 -12.17 -14.84 2.16
CA ALA A 44 -11.82 -14.45 0.80
C ALA A 44 -12.73 -13.31 0.30
N PHE A 45 -14.02 -13.36 0.60
CA PHE A 45 -14.98 -12.33 0.22
C PHE A 45 -14.73 -10.99 0.93
N LEU A 46 -14.30 -11.01 2.18
CA LEU A 46 -13.90 -9.79 2.92
C LEU A 46 -12.75 -9.06 2.23
N PHE A 47 -11.80 -9.80 1.65
CA PHE A 47 -10.69 -9.22 0.90
C PHE A 47 -11.04 -8.78 -0.53
N LEU A 48 -12.14 -9.26 -1.08
CA LEU A 48 -12.58 -8.87 -2.42
C LEU A 48 -12.86 -7.36 -2.50
N LEU A 49 -13.52 -6.79 -1.49
CA LEU A 49 -13.80 -5.35 -1.45
C LEU A 49 -12.51 -4.53 -1.31
N TYR A 50 -11.55 -5.02 -0.51
CA TYR A 50 -10.22 -4.41 -0.41
C TYR A 50 -9.52 -4.34 -1.77
N GLU A 51 -9.52 -5.42 -2.54
CA GLU A 51 -8.90 -5.43 -3.87
C GLU A 51 -9.70 -4.58 -4.87
N ALA A 52 -11.03 -4.62 -4.84
CA ALA A 52 -11.88 -3.81 -5.70
C ALA A 52 -11.68 -2.31 -5.44
N ALA A 53 -11.65 -1.88 -4.18
CA ALA A 53 -11.35 -0.50 -3.81
C ALA A 53 -9.94 -0.09 -4.29
N GLY A 54 -8.97 -0.99 -4.21
CA GLY A 54 -7.62 -0.78 -4.73
C GLY A 54 -7.60 -0.57 -6.25
N VAL A 55 -8.36 -1.34 -7.03
CA VAL A 55 -8.45 -1.17 -8.48
C VAL A 55 -9.00 0.22 -8.83
N VAL A 56 -10.08 0.66 -8.18
CA VAL A 56 -10.66 1.99 -8.38
C VAL A 56 -9.65 3.07 -8.00
N ALA A 57 -8.98 2.92 -6.85
CA ALA A 57 -7.96 3.86 -6.39
C ALA A 57 -6.77 3.94 -7.34
N ASN A 58 -6.38 2.85 -7.98
CA ASN A 58 -5.28 2.82 -8.95
C ASN A 58 -5.62 3.60 -10.22
N LEU A 59 -6.86 3.47 -10.72
CA LEU A 59 -7.36 4.20 -11.87
C LEU A 59 -7.39 5.71 -11.60
N ILE A 60 -7.99 6.11 -10.47
CA ILE A 60 -8.09 7.52 -10.07
C ILE A 60 -6.72 8.07 -9.66
N GLY A 61 -5.92 7.28 -8.95
CA GLY A 61 -4.61 7.66 -8.43
C GLY A 61 -3.61 8.00 -9.52
N GLY A 62 -3.65 7.31 -10.66
CA GLY A 62 -2.85 7.65 -11.83
C GLY A 62 -3.17 9.06 -12.35
N TRP A 63 -4.45 9.40 -12.47
CA TRP A 63 -4.92 10.72 -12.87
C TRP A 63 -4.60 11.81 -11.82
N LEU A 64 -4.82 11.54 -10.54
CA LEU A 64 -4.46 12.46 -9.45
C LEU A 64 -2.95 12.73 -9.38
N ALA A 65 -2.12 11.72 -9.60
CA ALA A 65 -0.67 11.87 -9.56
C ALA A 65 -0.15 12.85 -10.60
N THR A 66 -0.78 12.92 -11.77
CA THR A 66 -0.43 13.91 -12.81
C THR A 66 -0.82 15.33 -12.42
N ARG A 67 -1.88 15.49 -11.61
CA ARG A 67 -2.44 16.80 -11.25
C ARG A 67 -1.82 17.37 -9.97
N TYR A 68 -1.58 16.55 -8.96
CA TYR A 68 -1.12 16.99 -7.63
C TYR A 68 0.36 16.68 -7.34
N GLY A 69 0.98 15.93 -8.19
CA GLY A 69 2.38 15.52 -8.05
C GLY A 69 2.56 14.26 -7.18
N ILE A 70 3.65 13.56 -7.45
CA ILE A 70 3.93 12.23 -6.90
C ILE A 70 4.13 12.25 -5.39
N THR A 71 4.86 13.26 -4.87
CA THR A 71 5.16 13.36 -3.44
C THR A 71 3.91 13.55 -2.58
N ARG A 72 2.98 14.38 -3.06
CA ARG A 72 1.69 14.58 -2.36
C ARG A 72 0.86 13.30 -2.37
N MET A 73 0.83 12.60 -3.50
CA MET A 73 0.11 11.32 -3.61
C MET A 73 0.68 10.25 -2.68
N LEU A 74 2.02 10.19 -2.53
CA LEU A 74 2.67 9.29 -1.57
C LEU A 74 2.28 9.63 -0.13
N ALA A 75 2.31 10.91 0.23
CA ALA A 75 1.89 11.36 1.57
C ALA A 75 0.41 11.04 1.84
N VAL A 76 -0.49 11.30 0.88
CA VAL A 76 -1.92 10.97 0.99
C VAL A 76 -2.11 9.46 1.18
N GLY A 77 -1.41 8.62 0.41
CA GLY A 77 -1.47 7.17 0.57
C GLY A 77 -1.05 6.71 1.97
N LEU A 78 0.04 7.26 2.51
CA LEU A 78 0.52 6.91 3.86
C LEU A 78 -0.45 7.39 4.95
N ILE A 79 -0.98 8.61 4.84
CA ILE A 79 -1.97 9.15 5.78
C ILE A 79 -3.26 8.30 5.75
N THR A 80 -3.72 7.93 4.54
CA THR A 80 -4.89 7.07 4.38
C THR A 80 -4.67 5.68 5.00
N GLN A 81 -3.44 5.16 4.95
CA GLN A 81 -3.10 3.89 5.61
C GLN A 81 -3.19 4.01 7.14
N ILE A 82 -2.66 5.10 7.70
CA ILE A 82 -2.78 5.37 9.15
C ILE A 82 -4.25 5.50 9.56
N ALA A 83 -5.06 6.21 8.78
CA ALA A 83 -6.50 6.33 9.02
C ALA A 83 -7.20 4.95 8.98
N GLY A 84 -6.85 4.09 8.02
CA GLY A 84 -7.35 2.72 7.95
C GLY A 84 -6.99 1.89 9.19
N PHE A 85 -5.78 2.02 9.72
CA PHE A 85 -5.36 1.36 10.95
C PHE A 85 -6.11 1.90 12.18
N MET A 86 -6.31 3.21 12.27
CA MET A 86 -7.12 3.82 13.32
C MET A 86 -8.56 3.31 13.29
N LEU A 87 -9.19 3.22 12.11
CA LEU A 87 -10.52 2.63 11.96
C LEU A 87 -10.56 1.19 12.46
N LEU A 88 -9.56 0.37 12.14
CA LEU A 88 -9.50 -1.01 12.62
C LEU A 88 -9.30 -1.10 14.13
N SER A 89 -8.52 -0.19 14.73
CA SER A 89 -8.32 -0.16 16.19
C SER A 89 -9.58 0.22 16.98
N MET A 90 -10.56 0.83 16.33
CA MET A 90 -11.86 1.18 16.94
C MET A 90 -12.85 -0.01 17.00
N LEU A 91 -12.47 -1.17 16.49
CA LEU A 91 -13.29 -2.38 16.58
C LEU A 91 -13.49 -2.78 18.04
N GLN A 92 -14.75 -2.90 18.48
CA GLN A 92 -15.08 -3.22 19.86
C GLN A 92 -15.61 -4.67 19.99
N PRO A 93 -15.19 -5.41 21.03
CA PRO A 93 -15.62 -6.79 21.24
C PRO A 93 -17.12 -6.95 21.49
N GLY A 94 -17.81 -5.88 21.92
CA GLY A 94 -19.26 -5.89 22.21
C GLY A 94 -20.16 -5.72 20.98
N TRP A 95 -19.61 -5.53 19.80
CA TRP A 95 -20.40 -5.36 18.58
C TRP A 95 -20.97 -6.69 18.08
N THR A 96 -22.12 -6.62 17.40
CA THR A 96 -22.67 -7.79 16.72
C THR A 96 -21.73 -8.26 15.61
N ALA A 97 -21.77 -9.55 15.29
CA ALA A 97 -20.93 -10.12 14.23
C ALA A 97 -21.08 -9.37 12.89
N LEU A 98 -22.32 -9.02 12.52
CA LEU A 98 -22.59 -8.27 11.28
C LEU A 98 -21.95 -6.87 11.30
N MET A 99 -22.03 -6.17 12.42
CA MET A 99 -21.47 -4.83 12.58
C MET A 99 -19.95 -4.84 12.54
N SER A 100 -19.34 -5.84 13.19
CA SER A 100 -17.88 -6.05 13.16
C SER A 100 -17.38 -6.35 11.76
N VAL A 101 -18.05 -7.23 11.01
CA VAL A 101 -17.72 -7.55 9.63
C VAL A 101 -17.84 -6.32 8.73
N ALA A 102 -18.97 -5.59 8.81
CA ALA A 102 -19.18 -4.39 8.00
C ALA A 102 -18.11 -3.32 8.26
N TRP A 103 -17.76 -3.11 9.54
CA TRP A 103 -16.72 -2.16 9.93
C TRP A 103 -15.33 -2.54 9.39
N VAL A 104 -14.95 -3.82 9.53
CA VAL A 104 -13.66 -4.30 9.03
C VAL A 104 -13.59 -4.23 7.51
N VAL A 105 -14.67 -4.58 6.81
CA VAL A 105 -14.75 -4.47 5.35
C VAL A 105 -14.57 -3.02 4.90
N MET A 106 -15.20 -2.05 5.59
CA MET A 106 -15.03 -0.63 5.29
C MET A 106 -13.59 -0.17 5.55
N ALA A 107 -13.02 -0.50 6.70
CA ALA A 107 -11.64 -0.15 7.04
C ALA A 107 -10.64 -0.80 6.07
N GLN A 108 -10.87 -2.04 5.66
CA GLN A 108 -10.08 -2.72 4.63
C GLN A 108 -10.20 -2.02 3.27
N GLY A 109 -11.38 -1.51 2.89
CA GLY A 109 -11.54 -0.70 1.69
C GLY A 109 -10.64 0.53 1.70
N VAL A 110 -10.58 1.25 2.83
CA VAL A 110 -9.68 2.41 3.02
C VAL A 110 -8.21 1.99 2.88
N CYS A 111 -7.81 0.88 3.49
CA CYS A 111 -6.45 0.33 3.35
C CYS A 111 -6.13 -0.08 1.90
N GLY A 112 -7.11 -0.61 1.15
CA GLY A 112 -6.97 -0.95 -0.26
C GLY A 112 -6.69 0.28 -1.12
N VAL A 113 -7.42 1.37 -0.89
CA VAL A 113 -7.16 2.68 -1.53
C VAL A 113 -5.74 3.16 -1.21
N ALA A 114 -5.35 3.16 0.06
CA ALA A 114 -4.02 3.56 0.50
C ALA A 114 -2.91 2.76 -0.17
N LYS A 115 -3.09 1.44 -0.28
CA LYS A 115 -2.16 0.51 -0.94
C LYS A 115 -1.88 0.92 -2.39
N ASP A 116 -2.93 1.12 -3.16
CA ASP A 116 -2.75 1.36 -4.59
C ASP A 116 -2.31 2.79 -4.90
N LEU A 117 -2.71 3.79 -4.11
CA LEU A 117 -2.16 5.14 -4.17
C LEU A 117 -0.65 5.14 -3.88
N THR A 118 -0.21 4.51 -2.79
CA THR A 118 1.20 4.42 -2.40
C THR A 118 2.02 3.67 -3.44
N LYS A 119 1.50 2.55 -3.95
CA LYS A 119 2.14 1.72 -4.99
C LYS A 119 2.31 2.50 -6.29
N THR A 120 1.29 3.22 -6.73
CA THR A 120 1.32 4.02 -7.97
C THR A 120 2.27 5.20 -7.81
N ALA A 121 2.19 5.93 -6.70
CA ALA A 121 3.08 7.06 -6.41
C ALA A 121 4.54 6.63 -6.31
N SER A 122 4.85 5.52 -5.62
CA SER A 122 6.20 5.00 -5.48
C SER A 122 6.81 4.58 -6.81
N LYS A 123 6.04 3.87 -7.66
CA LYS A 123 6.49 3.48 -9.00
C LYS A 123 6.77 4.69 -9.89
N SER A 124 5.92 5.72 -9.81
CA SER A 124 6.10 6.96 -10.58
C SER A 124 7.30 7.76 -10.08
N ALA A 125 7.50 7.84 -8.74
CA ALA A 125 8.66 8.50 -8.15
C ALA A 125 9.98 7.87 -8.61
N ILE A 126 10.04 6.54 -8.64
CA ILE A 126 11.21 5.80 -9.11
C ILE A 126 11.49 6.09 -10.59
N LYS A 127 10.46 6.10 -11.44
CA LYS A 127 10.61 6.41 -12.86
C LYS A 127 11.17 7.81 -13.08
N VAL A 128 10.69 8.81 -12.32
CA VAL A 128 11.14 10.21 -12.43
C VAL A 128 12.59 10.35 -11.93
N THR A 129 12.90 9.75 -10.77
CA THR A 129 14.27 9.77 -10.22
C THR A 129 15.23 9.05 -11.16
N ALA A 130 14.76 7.98 -11.76
CA ALA A 130 15.49 7.19 -12.72
C ALA A 130 15.74 7.95 -14.04
N ALA A 131 14.74 8.70 -14.54
CA ALA A 131 14.88 9.52 -15.73
C ALA A 131 15.87 10.70 -15.50
N ALA A 132 15.84 11.30 -14.31
CA ALA A 132 16.79 12.35 -13.92
C ALA A 132 18.24 11.84 -13.79
N ALA A 133 18.41 10.56 -13.42
CA ALA A 133 19.72 9.91 -13.36
C ALA A 133 20.22 9.41 -14.73
N LYS A 134 19.40 9.51 -15.78
CA LYS A 134 19.73 9.06 -17.14
C LYS A 134 20.86 9.86 -17.79
N GLU A 135 21.19 11.03 -17.24
CA GLU A 135 22.37 11.79 -17.64
C GLU A 135 23.70 11.16 -17.14
N GLU A 136 23.67 10.25 -16.14
CA GLU A 136 24.89 9.69 -15.54
C GLU A 136 25.25 8.25 -15.95
N SER A 137 24.32 7.37 -16.26
CA SER A 137 24.53 6.09 -17.00
C SER A 137 23.31 5.17 -16.97
N ALA A 138 22.97 4.56 -18.10
CA ALA A 138 21.85 3.60 -18.24
C ALA A 138 22.01 2.35 -17.33
N GLY A 139 23.23 1.99 -16.97
CA GLY A 139 23.54 0.86 -16.10
C GLY A 139 23.16 1.08 -14.63
N GLN A 140 23.30 2.30 -14.10
CA GLN A 140 22.89 2.62 -12.73
C GLN A 140 21.38 2.58 -12.55
N LEU A 141 20.65 3.06 -13.54
CA LEU A 141 19.19 3.02 -13.58
C LEU A 141 18.65 1.59 -13.47
N PHE A 142 19.17 0.71 -14.31
CA PHE A 142 18.78 -0.70 -14.33
C PHE A 142 19.03 -1.37 -12.97
N ARG A 143 20.18 -1.10 -12.35
CA ARG A 143 20.53 -1.61 -11.02
C ARG A 143 19.55 -1.12 -9.95
N TRP A 144 19.14 0.16 -9.97
CA TRP A 144 18.19 0.70 -8.99
C TRP A 144 16.80 0.10 -9.15
N VAL A 145 16.29 -0.01 -10.38
CA VAL A 145 15.00 -0.65 -10.64
C VAL A 145 15.02 -2.13 -10.27
N ALA A 146 16.11 -2.84 -10.59
CA ALA A 146 16.29 -4.24 -10.23
C ALA A 146 16.35 -4.43 -8.69
N TRP A 147 17.07 -3.57 -7.98
CA TRP A 147 17.13 -3.56 -6.52
C TRP A 147 15.76 -3.32 -5.88
N PHE A 148 15.02 -2.33 -6.35
CA PHE A 148 13.69 -2.02 -5.85
C PHE A 148 12.71 -3.18 -6.09
N THR A 149 12.72 -3.74 -7.28
CA THR A 149 11.82 -4.85 -7.63
C THR A 149 12.20 -6.13 -6.90
N GLY A 150 13.49 -6.42 -6.79
CA GLY A 150 14.01 -7.60 -6.11
C GLY A 150 13.76 -7.54 -4.60
N SER A 151 14.08 -6.43 -3.95
CA SER A 151 13.86 -6.24 -2.52
C SER A 151 12.38 -6.29 -2.14
N LYS A 152 11.49 -5.72 -2.96
CA LYS A 152 10.04 -5.83 -2.80
C LYS A 152 9.56 -7.28 -2.82
N ASN A 153 10.09 -8.09 -3.74
CA ASN A 153 9.69 -9.48 -3.86
C ASN A 153 10.22 -10.32 -2.68
N ALA A 154 11.44 -10.06 -2.22
CA ALA A 154 12.02 -10.68 -1.02
C ALA A 154 11.21 -10.39 0.25
N MET A 155 10.58 -9.21 0.37
CA MET A 155 9.75 -8.85 1.53
C MET A 155 8.32 -9.41 1.48
N LYS A 156 7.89 -9.93 0.33
CA LYS A 156 6.56 -10.57 0.20
C LYS A 156 6.60 -12.06 0.55
N GLY A 157 7.80 -12.64 0.69
CA GLY A 157 8.04 -14.03 1.11
C GLY A 157 7.62 -15.01 0.07
#